data_32bc48253736c644ecbe4207eb21831f
#
_entry.id   32bc48253736c644ecbe4207eb21831f
#
_cell.length_a   1.000
_cell.length_b   1.000
_cell.length_c   1.000
_cell.angle_alpha   90.00
_cell.angle_beta   90.00
_cell.angle_gamma   90.00
#
_symmetry.space_group_name_H-M   'P 1'
#
loop_
_entity.id
_entity.type
_entity.pdbx_description
1 polymer ?
#
loop_
_entity_poly.entity_id
_entity_poly.type
_entity_poly.pdbx_seq_one_letter_code
_entity_poly.pdbx_strand_id
1 'polypeptide(L)'
;MKEKAQEQPAIRTGGFWKGLTIGVFVSLFLYTTVLYYFLGIVGLQIDLDRSSPAFLIRDQIKQEASVELGVLLEKLKIELPAAIRRNFQRLDHLMVPFADGAVSLPREAGEALKAELQGLAEQSIFQALQEIDLQPYIEELGQAALVQTRRTLDTEIAGKTYNFQASPWLSIPIQIKTE
;
A
#
# COMPACT_ATOMS: atom_id res chain seq x y z
N MET A 1 29.64 -6.33 -96.85
CA MET A 1 28.79 -5.96 -95.77
C MET A 1 29.41 -6.48 -94.46
N LYS A 2 30.00 -5.58 -93.67
CA LYS A 2 30.57 -5.90 -92.33
C LYS A 2 29.59 -5.45 -91.28
N GLU A 3 29.00 -6.40 -90.60
CA GLU A 3 28.09 -6.21 -89.51
C GLU A 3 28.89 -5.75 -88.24
N LYS A 4 28.63 -4.55 -87.79
CA LYS A 4 29.23 -4.05 -86.56
C LYS A 4 28.48 -4.65 -85.37
N ALA A 5 29.14 -5.57 -84.67
CA ALA A 5 28.67 -6.03 -83.37
C ALA A 5 28.63 -4.88 -82.38
N GLN A 6 27.46 -4.59 -81.88
CA GLN A 6 27.21 -3.56 -80.90
C GLN A 6 27.56 -4.14 -79.52
N GLU A 7 28.71 -3.70 -78.96
CA GLU A 7 29.13 -4.03 -77.60
C GLU A 7 28.17 -3.35 -76.59
N GLN A 8 27.36 -4.17 -75.92
CA GLN A 8 26.58 -3.72 -74.80
C GLN A 8 27.48 -3.43 -73.59
N PRO A 9 27.35 -2.27 -72.92
CA PRO A 9 28.17 -1.97 -71.76
C PRO A 9 27.73 -2.88 -70.59
N ALA A 10 28.63 -3.72 -70.07
CA ALA A 10 28.45 -4.52 -68.88
C ALA A 10 28.24 -3.59 -67.67
N ILE A 11 26.99 -3.55 -67.18
CA ILE A 11 26.65 -2.81 -65.99
C ILE A 11 27.41 -3.44 -64.81
N ARG A 12 28.42 -2.75 -64.30
CA ARG A 12 29.21 -3.14 -63.12
C ARG A 12 28.33 -3.02 -61.87
N THR A 13 27.51 -4.02 -61.60
CA THR A 13 26.60 -4.12 -60.43
C THR A 13 27.31 -4.27 -59.08
N GLY A 14 28.62 -4.58 -59.07
CA GLY A 14 29.37 -4.82 -57.82
C GLY A 14 29.62 -3.62 -56.96
N GLY A 15 29.53 -2.37 -57.47
CA GLY A 15 29.74 -1.15 -56.71
C GLY A 15 28.47 -0.74 -55.94
N PHE A 16 27.30 -0.94 -56.52
CA PHE A 16 26.02 -0.58 -55.89
C PHE A 16 25.75 -1.38 -54.62
N TRP A 17 25.95 -2.70 -54.62
CA TRP A 17 25.75 -3.53 -53.44
C TRP A 17 26.71 -3.21 -52.30
N LYS A 18 27.99 -2.85 -52.60
CA LYS A 18 28.94 -2.44 -51.57
C LYS A 18 28.56 -1.09 -50.97
N GLY A 19 28.06 -0.16 -51.74
CA GLY A 19 27.55 1.12 -51.24
C GLY A 19 26.32 0.99 -50.40
N LEU A 20 25.39 0.11 -50.81
CA LEU A 20 24.15 -0.18 -50.03
C LEU A 20 24.44 -0.80 -48.65
N THR A 21 25.34 -1.81 -48.62
CA THR A 21 25.70 -2.49 -47.35
C THR A 21 26.41 -1.53 -46.41
N ILE A 22 27.34 -0.71 -46.87
CA ILE A 22 28.01 0.29 -46.03
C ILE A 22 27.00 1.32 -45.53
N GLY A 23 26.09 1.81 -46.39
CA GLY A 23 25.04 2.75 -46.00
C GLY A 23 24.12 2.19 -44.87
N VAL A 24 23.70 0.92 -44.99
CA VAL A 24 22.89 0.26 -43.96
C VAL A 24 23.65 0.14 -42.64
N PHE A 25 24.95 -0.26 -42.68
CA PHE A 25 25.73 -0.39 -41.45
C PHE A 25 25.98 0.98 -40.79
N VAL A 26 26.27 2.03 -41.54
CA VAL A 26 26.44 3.38 -41.00
C VAL A 26 25.14 3.90 -40.42
N SER A 27 24.00 3.69 -41.09
CA SER A 27 22.69 4.10 -40.58
C SER A 27 22.31 3.35 -39.29
N LEU A 28 22.56 2.03 -39.23
CA LEU A 28 22.32 1.22 -38.05
C LEU A 28 23.20 1.69 -36.87
N PHE A 29 24.47 1.97 -37.13
CA PHE A 29 25.40 2.46 -36.11
C PHE A 29 24.97 3.84 -35.57
N LEU A 30 24.60 4.75 -36.44
CA LEU A 30 24.07 6.07 -36.03
C LEU A 30 22.79 5.93 -35.21
N TYR A 31 21.86 5.12 -35.67
CA TYR A 31 20.60 4.88 -34.93
C TYR A 31 20.87 4.31 -33.55
N THR A 32 21.73 3.29 -33.45
CA THR A 32 22.10 2.67 -32.18
C THR A 32 22.79 3.67 -31.24
N THR A 33 23.67 4.53 -31.78
CA THR A 33 24.38 5.56 -31.00
C THR A 33 23.41 6.62 -30.48
N VAL A 34 22.48 7.08 -31.31
CA VAL A 34 21.42 8.03 -30.91
C VAL A 34 20.50 7.40 -29.85
N LEU A 35 20.08 6.16 -30.05
CA LEU A 35 19.23 5.46 -29.09
C LEU A 35 19.95 5.28 -27.74
N TYR A 36 21.23 4.89 -27.77
CA TYR A 36 22.05 4.77 -26.57
C TYR A 36 22.21 6.12 -25.84
N TYR A 37 22.44 7.20 -26.59
CA TYR A 37 22.52 8.54 -26.03
C TYR A 37 21.22 8.96 -25.34
N PHE A 38 20.09 8.79 -26.03
CA PHE A 38 18.79 9.15 -25.45
C PHE A 38 18.42 8.30 -24.24
N LEU A 39 18.56 6.99 -24.31
CA LEU A 39 18.20 6.10 -23.21
C LEU A 39 19.20 6.12 -22.05
N GLY A 40 20.51 6.17 -22.36
CA GLY A 40 21.56 6.07 -21.35
C GLY A 40 21.94 7.37 -20.68
N ILE A 41 21.85 8.51 -21.41
CA ILE A 41 22.29 9.83 -20.91
C ILE A 41 21.12 10.73 -20.56
N VAL A 42 20.13 10.85 -21.46
CA VAL A 42 18.96 11.71 -21.21
C VAL A 42 18.02 11.06 -20.19
N GLY A 43 17.90 9.74 -20.23
CA GLY A 43 17.05 8.96 -19.31
C GLY A 43 15.57 9.10 -19.60
N LEU A 44 14.77 8.40 -18.78
CA LEU A 44 13.30 8.45 -18.81
C LEU A 44 12.80 9.35 -17.67
N GLN A 45 11.93 10.29 -17.98
CA GLN A 45 11.20 11.06 -16.98
C GLN A 45 9.79 10.49 -16.88
N ILE A 46 9.41 10.11 -15.68
CA ILE A 46 8.07 9.59 -15.38
C ILE A 46 7.41 10.59 -14.43
N ASP A 47 6.31 11.18 -14.90
CA ASP A 47 5.46 12.01 -14.04
C ASP A 47 4.51 11.10 -13.26
N LEU A 48 4.67 11.08 -11.94
CA LEU A 48 3.84 10.29 -11.05
C LEU A 48 2.79 11.19 -10.42
N ASP A 49 1.52 10.96 -10.76
CA ASP A 49 0.41 11.55 -10.04
C ASP A 49 0.35 10.97 -8.62
N ARG A 50 0.69 11.81 -7.62
CA ARG A 50 0.72 11.43 -6.19
C ARG A 50 -0.65 11.07 -5.64
N SER A 51 -1.70 11.60 -6.26
CA SER A 51 -3.05 11.44 -5.74
C SER A 51 -3.58 10.04 -5.95
N SER A 52 -3.40 9.46 -7.14
CA SER A 52 -3.96 8.16 -7.49
C SER A 52 -3.49 7.00 -6.59
N PRO A 53 -2.18 6.75 -6.38
CA PRO A 53 -1.76 5.66 -5.49
C PRO A 53 -2.12 5.92 -4.03
N ALA A 54 -2.10 7.18 -3.57
CA ALA A 54 -2.47 7.50 -2.20
C ALA A 54 -3.96 7.27 -1.92
N PHE A 55 -4.85 7.57 -2.88
CA PHE A 55 -6.28 7.27 -2.75
C PHE A 55 -6.55 5.76 -2.77
N LEU A 56 -5.88 5.00 -3.62
CA LEU A 56 -6.02 3.54 -3.65
C LEU A 56 -5.64 2.90 -2.30
N ILE A 57 -4.51 3.32 -1.73
CA ILE A 57 -4.05 2.81 -0.42
C ILE A 57 -5.05 3.22 0.68
N ARG A 58 -5.53 4.46 0.67
CA ARG A 58 -6.56 4.90 1.61
C ARG A 58 -7.80 4.01 1.55
N ASP A 59 -8.32 3.78 0.35
CA ASP A 59 -9.56 3.03 0.17
C ASP A 59 -9.36 1.54 0.53
N GLN A 60 -8.22 0.98 0.21
CA GLN A 60 -7.86 -0.38 0.64
C GLN A 60 -7.78 -0.49 2.18
N ILE A 61 -7.11 0.45 2.85
CA ILE A 61 -7.02 0.45 4.32
C ILE A 61 -8.38 0.62 4.96
N LYS A 62 -9.26 1.48 4.41
CA LYS A 62 -10.64 1.60 4.89
C LYS A 62 -11.40 0.28 4.77
N GLN A 63 -11.26 -0.40 3.64
CA GLN A 63 -11.91 -1.68 3.42
C GLN A 63 -11.40 -2.75 4.39
N GLU A 64 -10.09 -2.88 4.53
CA GLU A 64 -9.47 -3.82 5.48
C GLU A 64 -9.88 -3.50 6.92
N ALA A 65 -9.78 -2.23 7.34
CA ALA A 65 -10.16 -1.78 8.68
C ALA A 65 -11.65 -2.06 8.96
N SER A 66 -12.54 -1.86 8.00
CA SER A 66 -13.98 -2.14 8.19
C SER A 66 -14.25 -3.61 8.50
N VAL A 67 -13.54 -4.51 7.85
CA VAL A 67 -13.67 -5.96 8.07
C VAL A 67 -13.04 -6.37 9.40
N GLU A 68 -11.80 -5.96 9.65
CA GLU A 68 -11.05 -6.36 10.85
C GLU A 68 -11.65 -5.79 12.12
N LEU A 69 -12.04 -4.51 12.14
CA LEU A 69 -12.68 -3.90 13.30
C LEU A 69 -14.06 -4.50 13.55
N GLY A 70 -14.80 -4.86 12.50
CA GLY A 70 -16.06 -5.57 12.63
C GLY A 70 -15.89 -6.95 13.29
N VAL A 71 -14.91 -7.72 12.85
CA VAL A 71 -14.58 -9.04 13.43
C VAL A 71 -14.12 -8.89 14.89
N LEU A 72 -13.29 -7.88 15.18
CA LEU A 72 -12.83 -7.57 16.54
C LEU A 72 -14.01 -7.23 17.47
N LEU A 73 -14.95 -6.40 17.01
CA LEU A 73 -16.12 -6.01 17.77
C LEU A 73 -17.01 -7.23 18.10
N GLU A 74 -17.24 -8.11 17.13
CA GLU A 74 -18.00 -9.34 17.36
C GLU A 74 -17.28 -10.28 18.34
N LYS A 75 -15.98 -10.41 18.25
CA LYS A 75 -15.17 -11.17 19.21
C LYS A 75 -15.26 -10.58 20.62
N LEU A 76 -15.20 -9.25 20.75
CA LEU A 76 -15.36 -8.57 22.05
C LEU A 76 -16.75 -8.79 22.65
N LYS A 77 -17.81 -8.75 21.86
CA LYS A 77 -19.17 -9.06 22.32
C LYS A 77 -19.29 -10.45 22.94
N ILE A 78 -18.51 -11.41 22.47
CA ILE A 78 -18.52 -12.80 23.00
C ILE A 78 -17.58 -12.94 24.21
N GLU A 79 -16.37 -12.38 24.14
CA GLU A 79 -15.34 -12.60 25.15
C GLU A 79 -15.50 -11.76 26.41
N LEU A 80 -15.98 -10.50 26.29
CA LEU A 80 -16.11 -9.59 27.43
C LEU A 80 -17.10 -10.08 28.50
N PRO A 81 -18.31 -10.54 28.17
CA PRO A 81 -19.21 -11.10 29.18
C PRO A 81 -18.60 -12.29 29.95
N ALA A 82 -17.87 -13.16 29.24
CA ALA A 82 -17.17 -14.28 29.87
C ALA A 82 -16.02 -13.82 30.79
N ALA A 83 -15.32 -12.77 30.41
CA ALA A 83 -14.27 -12.19 31.25
C ALA A 83 -14.84 -11.50 32.50
N ILE A 84 -15.96 -10.79 32.36
CA ILE A 84 -16.68 -10.19 33.50
C ILE A 84 -17.09 -11.27 34.50
N ARG A 85 -17.76 -12.33 34.04
CA ARG A 85 -18.17 -13.46 34.90
C ARG A 85 -17.00 -14.06 35.67
N ARG A 86 -15.90 -14.34 34.99
CA ARG A 86 -14.68 -14.87 35.63
C ARG A 86 -14.10 -13.92 36.69
N ASN A 87 -14.13 -12.62 36.46
CA ASN A 87 -13.63 -11.66 37.41
C ASN A 87 -14.54 -11.50 38.62
N PHE A 88 -15.87 -11.48 38.41
CA PHE A 88 -16.83 -11.46 39.51
C PHE A 88 -16.80 -12.77 40.34
N GLN A 89 -16.56 -13.91 39.72
CA GLN A 89 -16.39 -15.20 40.44
C GLN A 89 -15.19 -15.21 41.41
N ARG A 90 -14.15 -14.44 41.11
CA ARG A 90 -12.95 -14.33 41.96
C ARG A 90 -13.11 -13.37 43.14
N LEU A 91 -14.21 -12.62 43.22
CA LEU A 91 -14.52 -11.78 44.37
C LEU A 91 -15.11 -12.64 45.50
N ASP A 92 -14.27 -13.05 46.46
CA ASP A 92 -14.72 -13.94 47.54
C ASP A 92 -15.51 -13.20 48.62
N HIS A 93 -15.18 -11.92 48.90
CA HIS A 93 -15.85 -11.08 49.89
C HIS A 93 -16.07 -9.67 49.39
N LEU A 94 -17.32 -9.19 49.45
CA LEU A 94 -17.64 -7.80 49.24
C LEU A 94 -17.52 -7.05 50.59
N MET A 95 -16.52 -6.19 50.68
CA MET A 95 -16.37 -5.23 51.78
C MET A 95 -16.93 -3.90 51.34
N VAL A 96 -17.89 -3.36 52.04
CA VAL A 96 -18.42 -2.02 51.78
C VAL A 96 -17.73 -1.07 52.74
N PRO A 97 -16.99 -0.05 52.23
CA PRO A 97 -16.35 0.92 53.07
C PRO A 97 -17.43 1.85 53.67
N PHE A 98 -17.43 2.00 54.98
CA PHE A 98 -18.17 3.01 55.70
C PHE A 98 -17.20 4.04 56.35
N ALA A 99 -17.72 5.15 56.79
CA ALA A 99 -16.94 6.26 57.34
C ALA A 99 -15.97 5.84 58.47
N ASP A 100 -16.28 4.82 59.26
CA ASP A 100 -15.51 4.34 60.40
C ASP A 100 -14.91 2.90 60.21
N GLY A 101 -14.97 2.36 59.01
CA GLY A 101 -14.42 1.01 58.74
C GLY A 101 -15.05 0.29 57.55
N ALA A 102 -14.67 -0.95 57.35
CA ALA A 102 -15.28 -1.83 56.34
C ALA A 102 -16.22 -2.84 57.03
N VAL A 103 -17.44 -2.94 56.58
CA VAL A 103 -18.39 -3.94 57.01
C VAL A 103 -18.50 -5.09 56.01
N SER A 104 -18.29 -6.32 56.47
CA SER A 104 -18.53 -7.48 55.64
C SER A 104 -20.03 -7.72 55.54
N LEU A 105 -20.56 -7.79 54.33
CA LEU A 105 -21.97 -8.16 54.11
C LEU A 105 -22.21 -9.63 54.52
N PRO A 106 -23.41 -9.95 55.06
CA PRO A 106 -23.85 -11.34 55.18
C PRO A 106 -23.68 -12.05 53.81
N ARG A 107 -23.28 -13.30 53.85
CA ARG A 107 -22.95 -14.09 52.65
C ARG A 107 -24.04 -14.03 51.58
N GLU A 108 -25.29 -14.22 51.98
CA GLU A 108 -26.46 -14.21 51.08
C GLU A 108 -26.65 -12.82 50.43
N ALA A 109 -26.53 -11.77 51.21
CA ALA A 109 -26.65 -10.40 50.70
C ALA A 109 -25.44 -10.03 49.78
N GLY A 110 -24.26 -10.51 50.10
CA GLY A 110 -23.05 -10.33 49.27
C GLY A 110 -23.16 -11.05 47.92
N GLU A 111 -23.68 -12.28 47.89
CA GLU A 111 -23.90 -13.02 46.67
C GLU A 111 -25.01 -12.44 45.79
N ALA A 112 -26.11 -11.97 46.39
CA ALA A 112 -27.19 -11.28 45.68
C ALA A 112 -26.69 -9.98 45.03
N LEU A 113 -25.96 -9.14 45.78
CA LEU A 113 -25.37 -7.89 45.25
C LEU A 113 -24.34 -8.18 44.15
N LYS A 114 -23.53 -9.20 44.32
CA LYS A 114 -22.55 -9.63 43.30
C LYS A 114 -23.24 -10.04 42.00
N ALA A 115 -24.33 -10.82 42.06
CA ALA A 115 -25.07 -11.22 40.88
C ALA A 115 -25.74 -10.03 40.17
N GLU A 116 -26.27 -9.07 40.94
CA GLU A 116 -26.89 -7.86 40.40
C GLU A 116 -25.85 -6.95 39.74
N LEU A 117 -24.70 -6.71 40.38
CA LEU A 117 -23.59 -5.92 39.81
C LEU A 117 -23.00 -6.57 38.56
N GLN A 118 -22.88 -7.89 38.57
CA GLN A 118 -22.44 -8.64 37.39
C GLN A 118 -23.42 -8.45 36.22
N GLY A 119 -24.72 -8.60 36.46
CA GLY A 119 -25.77 -8.42 35.46
C GLY A 119 -25.77 -7.00 34.89
N LEU A 120 -25.66 -5.98 35.73
CA LEU A 120 -25.56 -4.60 35.32
C LEU A 120 -24.29 -4.32 34.50
N ALA A 121 -23.16 -4.88 34.90
CA ALA A 121 -21.91 -4.74 34.17
C ALA A 121 -21.98 -5.41 32.79
N GLU A 122 -22.52 -6.65 32.71
CA GLU A 122 -22.72 -7.35 31.45
C GLU A 122 -23.63 -6.56 30.50
N GLN A 123 -24.77 -6.06 31.03
CA GLN A 123 -25.73 -5.28 30.25
C GLN A 123 -25.14 -3.96 29.76
N SER A 124 -24.48 -3.20 30.64
CA SER A 124 -23.88 -1.92 30.30
C SER A 124 -22.79 -2.04 29.22
N ILE A 125 -21.94 -3.06 29.32
CA ILE A 125 -20.89 -3.31 28.31
C ILE A 125 -21.51 -3.78 27.00
N PHE A 126 -22.52 -4.64 27.04
CA PHE A 126 -23.20 -5.09 25.83
C PHE A 126 -23.85 -3.91 25.10
N GLN A 127 -24.54 -3.04 25.84
CA GLN A 127 -25.12 -1.83 25.28
C GLN A 127 -24.06 -0.89 24.70
N ALA A 128 -22.97 -0.63 25.42
CA ALA A 128 -21.87 0.18 24.93
C ALA A 128 -21.26 -0.39 23.64
N LEU A 129 -21.09 -1.73 23.55
CA LEU A 129 -20.58 -2.37 22.34
C LEU A 129 -21.55 -2.32 21.15
N GLN A 130 -22.86 -2.22 21.41
CA GLN A 130 -23.86 -2.04 20.35
C GLN A 130 -23.88 -0.62 19.81
N GLU A 131 -23.58 0.37 20.65
CA GLU A 131 -23.61 1.79 20.31
C GLU A 131 -22.30 2.27 19.67
N ILE A 132 -21.24 1.43 19.62
CA ILE A 132 -19.98 1.80 19.01
C ILE A 132 -20.15 1.99 17.49
N ASP A 133 -19.98 3.23 17.04
CA ASP A 133 -19.85 3.53 15.62
C ASP A 133 -18.37 3.43 15.22
N LEU A 134 -18.06 2.47 14.35
CA LEU A 134 -16.70 2.27 13.83
C LEU A 134 -16.35 3.19 12.66
N GLN A 135 -17.32 3.84 12.02
CA GLN A 135 -17.11 4.65 10.83
C GLN A 135 -16.13 5.82 11.03
N PRO A 136 -16.20 6.59 12.14
CA PRO A 136 -15.24 7.66 12.39
C PRO A 136 -13.79 7.15 12.47
N TYR A 137 -13.58 6.00 13.11
CA TYR A 137 -12.24 5.42 13.25
C TYR A 137 -11.70 4.89 11.91
N ILE A 138 -12.54 4.27 11.09
CA ILE A 138 -12.19 3.81 9.75
C ILE A 138 -11.81 5.01 8.87
N GLU A 139 -12.57 6.09 8.95
CA GLU A 139 -12.28 7.31 8.19
C GLU A 139 -10.94 7.94 8.63
N GLU A 140 -10.70 8.03 9.94
CA GLU A 140 -9.46 8.55 10.49
C GLU A 140 -8.25 7.72 10.07
N LEU A 141 -8.33 6.39 10.12
CA LEU A 141 -7.30 5.48 9.63
C LEU A 141 -7.03 5.68 8.14
N GLY A 142 -8.08 5.81 7.33
CA GLY A 142 -7.95 6.11 5.91
C GLY A 142 -7.26 7.43 5.64
N GLN A 143 -7.61 8.49 6.37
CA GLN A 143 -6.98 9.80 6.23
C GLN A 143 -5.51 9.78 6.68
N ALA A 144 -5.20 9.11 7.78
CA ALA A 144 -3.83 8.93 8.24
C ALA A 144 -2.98 8.20 7.21
N ALA A 145 -3.52 7.14 6.60
CA ALA A 145 -2.87 6.40 5.53
C ALA A 145 -2.61 7.25 4.29
N LEU A 146 -3.60 8.07 3.88
CA LEU A 146 -3.45 9.00 2.76
C LEU A 146 -2.29 10.00 2.99
N VAL A 147 -2.28 10.63 4.16
CA VAL A 147 -1.25 11.62 4.53
C VAL A 147 0.13 10.96 4.58
N GLN A 148 0.22 9.79 5.21
CA GLN A 148 1.49 9.06 5.32
C GLN A 148 1.99 8.59 3.97
N THR A 149 1.12 8.08 3.11
CA THR A 149 1.49 7.66 1.75
C THR A 149 2.00 8.83 0.92
N ARG A 150 1.31 9.96 0.94
CA ARG A 150 1.78 11.19 0.25
C ARG A 150 3.15 11.62 0.76
N ARG A 151 3.33 11.64 2.07
CA ARG A 151 4.62 12.00 2.68
C ARG A 151 5.73 11.04 2.24
N THR A 152 5.47 9.73 2.22
CA THR A 152 6.45 8.73 1.76
C THR A 152 6.78 8.92 0.29
N LEU A 153 5.79 9.15 -0.58
CA LEU A 153 6.01 9.46 -1.99
C LEU A 153 6.88 10.69 -2.17
N ASP A 154 6.62 11.74 -1.39
CA ASP A 154 7.39 13.00 -1.46
C ASP A 154 8.83 12.85 -0.95
N THR A 155 9.05 12.10 0.14
CA THR A 155 10.38 12.00 0.75
C THR A 155 11.23 10.89 0.16
N GLU A 156 10.62 9.77 -0.22
CA GLU A 156 11.34 8.58 -0.64
C GLU A 156 11.41 8.39 -2.16
N ILE A 157 10.47 8.95 -2.92
CA ILE A 157 10.34 8.69 -4.35
C ILE A 157 10.52 9.96 -5.19
N ALA A 158 9.93 11.06 -4.76
CA ALA A 158 9.96 12.31 -5.52
C ALA A 158 11.40 12.85 -5.72
N GLY A 159 11.72 13.22 -6.95
CA GLY A 159 13.00 13.79 -7.31
C GLY A 159 14.19 12.82 -7.30
N LYS A 160 13.97 11.56 -6.94
CA LYS A 160 15.04 10.55 -6.98
C LYS A 160 15.21 9.97 -8.37
N THR A 161 16.45 9.62 -8.68
CA THR A 161 16.81 8.93 -9.93
C THR A 161 17.08 7.46 -9.62
N TYR A 162 16.35 6.58 -10.27
CA TYR A 162 16.51 5.14 -10.16
C TYR A 162 17.20 4.62 -11.42
N ASN A 163 18.24 3.82 -11.27
CA ASN A 163 18.94 3.21 -12.39
C ASN A 163 18.32 1.84 -12.69
N PHE A 164 17.58 1.77 -13.79
CA PHE A 164 17.05 0.51 -14.30
C PHE A 164 18.07 -0.16 -15.21
N GLN A 165 18.57 -1.33 -14.82
CA GLN A 165 19.53 -2.09 -15.61
C GLN A 165 18.80 -2.94 -16.64
N ALA A 166 18.69 -2.43 -17.87
CA ALA A 166 18.05 -3.11 -18.98
C ALA A 166 18.90 -4.25 -19.55
N SER A 167 20.25 -4.14 -19.41
CA SER A 167 21.22 -5.19 -19.80
C SER A 167 22.53 -4.99 -19.01
N PRO A 168 23.48 -5.95 -19.04
CA PRO A 168 24.79 -5.81 -18.36
C PRO A 168 25.57 -4.55 -18.76
N TRP A 169 25.28 -3.99 -19.94
CA TRP A 169 25.98 -2.84 -20.52
C TRP A 169 25.08 -1.59 -20.66
N LEU A 170 23.79 -1.68 -20.34
CA LEU A 170 22.85 -0.56 -20.47
C LEU A 170 22.08 -0.34 -19.18
N SER A 171 22.36 0.81 -18.54
CA SER A 171 21.61 1.33 -17.40
C SER A 171 20.85 2.58 -17.85
N ILE A 172 19.55 2.60 -17.60
CA ILE A 172 18.66 3.70 -17.98
C ILE A 172 18.32 4.44 -16.69
N PRO A 173 18.73 5.71 -16.54
CA PRO A 173 18.32 6.54 -15.41
C PRO A 173 16.84 6.94 -15.58
N ILE A 174 16.02 6.60 -14.57
CA ILE A 174 14.61 6.96 -14.51
C ILE A 174 14.45 8.01 -13.42
N GLN A 175 14.13 9.23 -13.79
CA GLN A 175 13.84 10.30 -12.86
C GLN A 175 12.33 10.39 -12.63
N ILE A 176 11.92 10.25 -11.37
CA ILE A 176 10.52 10.37 -10.98
C ILE A 176 10.25 11.82 -10.61
N LYS A 177 9.42 12.47 -11.42
CA LYS A 177 8.86 13.79 -11.12
C LYS A 177 7.49 13.59 -10.51
N THR A 178 7.15 14.42 -9.56
CA THR A 178 5.84 14.45 -8.91
C THR A 178 5.24 15.83 -9.13
N GLU A 179 4.08 15.88 -9.74
CA GLU A 179 3.25 17.08 -9.79
C GLU A 179 2.41 17.26 -8.53
#